data_0ca9a033f3f6b3652498191b861d64c8
#
_entry.id   0ca9a033f3f6b3652498191b861d64c8
#
_cell.length_a   1.000
_cell.length_b   1.000
_cell.length_c   1.000
_cell.angle_alpha   90.00
_cell.angle_beta   90.00
_cell.angle_gamma   90.00
#
_symmetry.space_group_name_H-M   'P 1'
#
loop_
_entity.id
_entity.type
_entity.pdbx_description
1 polymer ?
#
loop_
_entity_poly.entity_id
_entity_poly.type
_entity_poly.pdbx_seq_one_letter_code
_entity_poly.pdbx_strand_id
1 'polypeptide(L)'
;MISGNTYYNETTTPSYDYWDQRPASSLDNDYFSAVKSEKVTVVRQGISNWERTGVRLKNGRIIKSDITIMATGGNSQLLGGIDIFVENKRININDTSWYRGMMFSGIPNLFAHAGYINFSWTARCEIVSQRICKTIKYIKKNKLISCTPKYIGEK
;
A
#
# COMPACT_ATOMS: atom_id res chain seq x y z
N MET A 1 -18.31 19.26 -11.88
CA MET A 1 -17.60 20.20 -10.99
C MET A 1 -18.49 20.52 -9.80
N ILE A 2 -18.06 20.14 -8.58
CA ILE A 2 -18.73 20.52 -7.33
C ILE A 2 -18.05 21.81 -6.87
N SER A 3 -18.27 22.89 -7.60
CA SER A 3 -17.70 24.18 -7.25
C SER A 3 -18.71 24.96 -6.42
N GLY A 4 -18.29 25.45 -5.28
CA GLY A 4 -18.99 26.46 -4.52
C GLY A 4 -19.53 26.10 -3.14
N ASN A 5 -19.27 24.87 -2.63
CA ASN A 5 -19.64 24.57 -1.25
C ASN A 5 -18.39 24.52 -0.39
N THR A 6 -18.21 25.50 0.50
CA THR A 6 -17.10 25.60 1.46
C THR A 6 -16.92 24.31 2.28
N TYR A 7 -18.00 23.63 2.61
CA TYR A 7 -17.98 22.35 3.33
C TYR A 7 -17.16 21.28 2.61
N TYR A 8 -17.33 21.13 1.29
CA TYR A 8 -16.56 20.16 0.52
C TYR A 8 -15.07 20.50 0.48
N ASN A 9 -14.73 21.78 0.31
CA ASN A 9 -13.34 22.20 0.26
C ASN A 9 -12.61 21.92 1.58
N GLU A 10 -13.23 22.22 2.72
CA GLU A 10 -12.64 22.01 4.03
C GLU A 10 -12.51 20.53 4.41
N THR A 11 -13.47 19.70 4.00
CA THR A 11 -13.52 18.29 4.41
C THR A 11 -12.81 17.34 3.44
N THR A 12 -12.71 17.70 2.17
CA THR A 12 -12.18 16.81 1.11
C THR A 12 -10.80 17.22 0.57
N THR A 13 -10.32 18.43 0.86
CA THR A 13 -8.97 18.84 0.43
C THR A 13 -7.91 18.19 1.32
N PRO A 14 -7.04 17.31 0.81
CA PRO A 14 -6.00 16.68 1.60
C PRO A 14 -4.92 17.69 1.99
N SER A 15 -4.09 17.32 2.98
CA SER A 15 -2.91 18.09 3.40
C SER A 15 -1.62 17.69 2.65
N TYR A 16 -1.74 16.85 1.63
CA TYR A 16 -0.66 16.29 0.83
C TYR A 16 -1.01 16.43 -0.65
N ASP A 17 -0.01 16.37 -1.51
CA ASP A 17 -0.19 16.44 -2.96
C ASP A 17 -0.80 15.16 -3.54
N TYR A 18 -1.42 15.27 -4.71
CA TYR A 18 -2.19 14.19 -5.32
C TYR A 18 -1.42 12.86 -5.47
N TRP A 19 -0.12 12.93 -5.73
CA TRP A 19 0.72 11.74 -5.93
C TRP A 19 1.46 11.26 -4.69
N ASP A 20 1.38 11.98 -3.56
CA ASP A 20 2.01 11.57 -2.31
C ASP A 20 1.33 10.37 -1.66
N GLN A 21 0.07 10.14 -1.99
CA GLN A 21 -0.72 9.02 -1.53
C GLN A 21 -1.34 8.28 -2.71
N ARG A 22 -1.78 7.04 -2.47
CA ARG A 22 -2.50 6.28 -3.48
C ARG A 22 -3.87 6.92 -3.72
N PRO A 23 -4.18 7.37 -4.96
CA PRO A 23 -5.51 7.86 -5.28
C PRO A 23 -6.55 6.74 -5.12
N ALA A 24 -7.62 7.02 -4.38
CA ALA A 24 -8.77 6.14 -4.27
C ALA A 24 -9.87 6.65 -5.19
N SER A 25 -10.41 5.78 -6.03
CA SER A 25 -11.54 6.09 -6.91
C SER A 25 -12.84 5.74 -6.22
N SER A 26 -13.80 6.68 -6.21
CA SER A 26 -15.18 6.39 -5.85
C SER A 26 -15.89 5.90 -7.10
N LEU A 27 -16.22 4.61 -7.14
CA LEU A 27 -17.00 4.03 -8.23
C LEU A 27 -18.45 4.54 -8.12
N ASP A 28 -19.10 4.69 -9.28
CA ASP A 28 -20.51 5.11 -9.40
C ASP A 28 -20.90 6.37 -8.59
N ASN A 29 -19.90 7.16 -8.23
CA ASN A 29 -20.09 8.40 -7.47
C ASN A 29 -20.69 8.21 -6.07
N ASP A 30 -20.61 7.00 -5.50
CA ASP A 30 -21.26 6.59 -4.25
C ASP A 30 -20.92 7.50 -3.07
N TYR A 31 -19.63 7.80 -2.88
CA TYR A 31 -19.17 8.68 -1.80
C TYR A 31 -19.84 10.06 -1.86
N PHE A 32 -19.81 10.70 -3.03
CA PHE A 32 -20.36 12.03 -3.19
C PHE A 32 -21.90 12.05 -3.10
N SER A 33 -22.53 10.99 -3.56
CA SER A 33 -23.99 10.82 -3.42
C SER A 33 -24.39 10.65 -1.96
N ALA A 34 -23.64 9.85 -1.20
CA ALA A 34 -23.87 9.65 0.22
C ALA A 34 -23.70 10.95 1.03
N VAL A 35 -22.64 11.72 0.76
CA VAL A 35 -22.41 13.00 1.42
C VAL A 35 -23.52 14.03 1.07
N LYS A 36 -23.96 14.07 -0.19
CA LYS A 36 -25.08 14.95 -0.62
C LYS A 36 -26.41 14.58 -0.01
N SER A 37 -26.63 13.34 0.36
CA SER A 37 -27.90 12.87 0.96
C SER A 37 -28.09 13.35 2.39
N GLU A 38 -27.13 14.09 2.97
CA GLU A 38 -27.12 14.55 4.38
C GLU A 38 -27.16 13.43 5.43
N LYS A 39 -27.10 12.16 4.99
CA LYS A 39 -27.04 11.00 5.89
C LYS A 39 -25.61 10.69 6.37
N VAL A 40 -24.62 11.32 5.76
CA VAL A 40 -23.19 11.13 6.06
C VAL A 40 -22.59 12.46 6.45
N THR A 41 -21.87 12.47 7.58
CA THR A 41 -21.06 13.60 8.02
C THR A 41 -19.58 13.23 7.93
N VAL A 42 -18.82 13.98 7.14
CA VAL A 42 -17.37 13.84 7.05
C VAL A 42 -16.71 14.71 8.12
N VAL A 43 -15.88 14.12 8.95
CA VAL A 43 -15.17 14.84 10.04
C VAL A 43 -13.67 14.73 9.82
N ARG A 44 -13.02 15.85 9.52
CA ARG A 44 -11.57 15.95 9.32
C ARG A 44 -10.88 16.27 10.64
N GLN A 45 -10.87 15.27 11.54
CA GLN A 45 -10.20 15.38 12.82
C GLN A 45 -9.56 14.06 13.23
N GLY A 46 -8.39 14.11 13.84
CA GLY A 46 -7.78 12.92 14.40
C GLY A 46 -8.55 12.37 15.59
N ILE A 47 -8.58 11.06 15.72
CA ILE A 47 -9.10 10.35 16.88
C ILE A 47 -8.07 10.45 18.01
N SER A 48 -8.50 10.80 19.23
CA SER A 48 -7.65 10.79 20.40
C SER A 48 -7.85 9.54 21.26
N ASN A 49 -9.09 9.08 21.38
CA ASN A 49 -9.40 7.90 22.19
C ASN A 49 -10.74 7.26 21.77
N TRP A 50 -10.88 5.97 22.11
CA TRP A 50 -12.13 5.21 22.00
C TRP A 50 -12.86 5.23 23.33
N GLU A 51 -14.15 5.46 23.30
CA GLU A 51 -15.01 5.48 24.46
C GLU A 51 -16.15 4.46 24.32
N ARG A 52 -16.74 4.11 25.44
CA ARG A 52 -17.83 3.14 25.47
C ARG A 52 -19.02 3.54 24.56
N THR A 53 -19.24 4.83 24.36
CA THR A 53 -20.39 5.37 23.62
C THR A 53 -20.01 5.99 22.29
N GLY A 54 -18.75 5.80 21.83
CA GLY A 54 -18.31 6.39 20.58
C GLY A 54 -16.83 6.73 20.53
N VAL A 55 -16.48 7.79 19.86
CA VAL A 55 -15.11 8.18 19.55
C VAL A 55 -14.84 9.61 20.01
N ARG A 56 -13.75 9.82 20.77
CA ARG A 56 -13.27 11.17 21.14
C ARG A 56 -12.26 11.65 20.11
N LEU A 57 -12.48 12.83 19.58
CA LEU A 57 -11.58 13.51 18.66
C LEU A 57 -10.51 14.31 19.41
N LYS A 58 -9.41 14.67 18.70
CA LYS A 58 -8.30 15.47 19.28
C LYS A 58 -8.74 16.87 19.74
N ASN A 59 -9.82 17.41 19.20
CA ASN A 59 -10.39 18.69 19.65
C ASN A 59 -11.35 18.55 20.86
N GLY A 60 -11.44 17.36 21.48
CA GLY A 60 -12.28 17.07 22.63
C GLY A 60 -13.71 16.68 22.33
N ARG A 61 -14.20 16.89 21.10
CA ARG A 61 -15.56 16.51 20.69
C ARG A 61 -15.73 14.99 20.72
N ILE A 62 -16.87 14.52 21.21
CA ILE A 62 -17.25 13.10 21.18
C ILE A 62 -18.29 12.88 20.06
N ILE A 63 -18.01 11.90 19.21
CA ILE A 63 -18.97 11.38 18.22
C ILE A 63 -19.57 10.12 18.82
N LYS A 64 -20.85 10.16 19.14
CA LYS A 64 -21.59 8.99 19.62
C LYS A 64 -21.85 8.04 18.47
N SER A 65 -21.71 6.72 18.71
CA SER A 65 -21.99 5.69 17.73
C SER A 65 -22.38 4.40 18.41
N ASP A 66 -23.33 3.68 17.82
CA ASP A 66 -23.72 2.34 18.24
C ASP A 66 -22.78 1.28 17.68
N ILE A 67 -22.26 1.53 16.47
CA ILE A 67 -21.31 0.67 15.76
C ILE A 67 -20.16 1.53 15.24
N THR A 68 -18.95 1.06 15.43
CA THR A 68 -17.76 1.69 14.86
C THR A 68 -17.00 0.71 13.96
N ILE A 69 -16.77 1.10 12.71
CA ILE A 69 -16.01 0.32 11.75
C ILE A 69 -14.60 0.92 11.65
N MET A 70 -13.59 0.12 12.00
CA MET A 70 -12.20 0.52 11.92
C MET A 70 -11.65 0.23 10.52
N ALA A 71 -11.44 1.26 9.72
CA ALA A 71 -10.85 1.18 8.39
C ALA A 71 -9.63 2.11 8.28
N THR A 72 -8.77 2.09 9.30
CA THR A 72 -7.65 3.04 9.49
C THR A 72 -6.38 2.66 8.73
N GLY A 73 -6.45 1.66 7.86
CA GLY A 73 -5.29 1.12 7.16
C GLY A 73 -4.43 0.20 8.02
N GLY A 74 -3.20 -0.04 7.61
CA GLY A 74 -2.26 -0.91 8.30
C GLY A 74 -0.81 -0.54 7.98
N ASN A 75 0.11 -1.09 8.75
CA ASN A 75 1.54 -0.98 8.49
C ASN A 75 1.96 -2.09 7.52
N SER A 76 2.50 -1.70 6.36
CA SER A 76 3.04 -2.64 5.41
C SER A 76 4.35 -3.23 5.90
N GLN A 77 4.43 -4.55 5.96
CA GLN A 77 5.67 -5.27 6.21
C GLN A 77 6.12 -5.99 4.94
N LEU A 78 7.29 -5.63 4.44
CA LEU A 78 7.85 -6.28 3.26
C LEU A 78 8.09 -7.76 3.56
N LEU A 79 7.64 -8.63 2.66
CA LEU A 79 7.67 -10.09 2.82
C LEU A 79 7.06 -10.62 4.14
N GLY A 80 6.09 -9.89 4.72
CA GLY A 80 5.44 -10.29 5.96
C GLY A 80 6.32 -10.25 7.20
N GLY A 81 7.47 -9.60 7.15
CA GLY A 81 8.40 -9.47 8.27
C GLY A 81 9.24 -10.72 8.54
N ILE A 82 9.37 -11.65 7.58
CA ILE A 82 10.22 -12.83 7.71
C ILE A 82 11.71 -12.44 7.76
N ASP A 83 12.49 -13.15 8.56
CA ASP A 83 13.94 -13.04 8.56
C ASP A 83 14.55 -13.85 7.41
N ILE A 84 15.41 -13.20 6.64
CA ILE A 84 16.10 -13.83 5.51
C ILE A 84 17.58 -14.01 5.87
N PHE A 85 18.08 -15.21 5.65
CA PHE A 85 19.50 -15.53 5.84
C PHE A 85 20.10 -16.06 4.54
N VAL A 86 21.26 -15.56 4.17
CA VAL A 86 22.09 -16.08 3.07
C VAL A 86 23.45 -16.43 3.64
N GLU A 87 23.88 -17.68 3.51
CA GLU A 87 25.15 -18.18 4.08
C GLU A 87 25.29 -17.85 5.58
N ASN A 88 24.23 -18.07 6.37
CA ASN A 88 24.15 -17.74 7.80
C ASN A 88 24.25 -16.25 8.16
N LYS A 89 24.23 -15.34 7.18
CA LYS A 89 24.18 -13.91 7.42
C LYS A 89 22.75 -13.40 7.26
N ARG A 90 22.25 -12.70 8.28
CA ARG A 90 20.94 -12.04 8.20
C ARG A 90 21.00 -10.90 7.18
N ILE A 91 20.08 -10.89 6.26
CA ILE A 91 19.94 -9.85 5.24
C ILE A 91 18.87 -8.86 5.67
N ASN A 92 19.23 -7.58 5.74
CA ASN A 92 18.24 -6.53 5.84
C ASN A 92 17.69 -6.24 4.43
N ILE A 93 16.44 -6.55 4.20
CA ILE A 93 15.80 -6.39 2.89
C ILE A 93 15.79 -4.93 2.40
N ASN A 94 15.79 -3.97 3.33
CA ASN A 94 15.82 -2.54 2.99
C ASN A 94 17.16 -2.09 2.38
N ASP A 95 18.23 -2.86 2.58
CA ASP A 95 19.55 -2.57 2.01
C ASP A 95 19.72 -3.20 0.62
N THR A 96 18.72 -3.88 0.12
CA THR A 96 18.73 -4.55 -1.18
C THR A 96 18.03 -3.69 -2.25
N SER A 97 18.41 -3.91 -3.50
CA SER A 97 17.75 -3.30 -4.65
C SER A 97 16.80 -4.29 -5.31
N TRP A 98 15.65 -3.80 -5.74
CA TRP A 98 14.65 -4.67 -6.37
C TRP A 98 14.90 -4.80 -7.89
N TYR A 99 15.36 -5.96 -8.31
CA TYR A 99 15.61 -6.26 -9.72
C TYR A 99 14.29 -6.55 -10.45
N ARG A 100 13.94 -5.68 -11.39
CA ARG A 100 12.75 -5.78 -12.25
C ARG A 100 11.43 -6.04 -11.51
N GLY A 101 11.36 -5.71 -10.23
CA GLY A 101 10.20 -5.95 -9.38
C GLY A 101 9.91 -7.42 -9.08
N MET A 102 10.90 -8.31 -9.22
CA MET A 102 10.72 -9.75 -9.01
C MET A 102 11.77 -10.43 -8.14
N MET A 103 12.92 -9.84 -7.91
CA MET A 103 14.00 -10.41 -7.09
C MET A 103 14.73 -9.31 -6.33
N PHE A 104 15.40 -9.67 -5.26
CA PHE A 104 16.23 -8.76 -4.48
C PHE A 104 17.71 -9.00 -4.74
N SER A 105 18.50 -7.92 -4.85
CA SER A 105 19.94 -8.04 -5.07
C SER A 105 20.63 -8.77 -3.92
N GLY A 106 21.56 -9.66 -4.27
CA GLY A 106 22.32 -10.45 -3.29
C GLY A 106 21.57 -11.62 -2.66
N ILE A 107 20.29 -11.82 -2.98
CA ILE A 107 19.51 -12.94 -2.45
C ILE A 107 19.25 -13.96 -3.57
N PRO A 108 19.81 -15.17 -3.46
CA PRO A 108 19.66 -16.20 -4.50
C PRO A 108 18.26 -16.80 -4.48
N ASN A 109 17.70 -17.04 -5.66
CA ASN A 109 16.47 -17.80 -5.89
C ASN A 109 15.22 -17.30 -5.17
N LEU A 110 15.25 -16.11 -4.56
CA LEU A 110 14.07 -15.51 -3.94
C LEU A 110 13.31 -14.67 -4.97
N PHE A 111 12.10 -15.10 -5.27
CA PHE A 111 11.17 -14.37 -6.12
C PHE A 111 10.03 -13.82 -5.30
N ALA A 112 9.72 -12.57 -5.50
CA ALA A 112 8.58 -11.89 -4.91
C ALA A 112 8.03 -10.87 -5.92
N HIS A 113 6.80 -10.44 -5.75
CA HIS A 113 6.26 -9.36 -6.57
C HIS A 113 5.38 -8.44 -5.74
N ALA A 114 5.27 -7.20 -6.19
CA ALA A 114 4.32 -6.23 -5.70
C ALA A 114 3.65 -5.54 -6.88
N GLY A 115 2.45 -5.05 -6.66
CA GLY A 115 1.73 -4.25 -7.63
C GLY A 115 2.33 -2.86 -7.82
N TYR A 116 1.69 -2.06 -8.63
CA TYR A 116 1.99 -0.63 -8.73
C TYR A 116 1.45 0.11 -7.50
N ILE A 117 2.18 1.12 -7.04
CA ILE A 117 1.74 1.93 -5.91
C ILE A 117 0.50 2.73 -6.28
N ASN A 118 0.49 3.37 -7.45
CA ASN A 118 -0.57 4.28 -7.90
C ASN A 118 -1.36 3.76 -9.11
N PHE A 119 -1.37 2.44 -9.35
CA PHE A 119 -2.09 1.82 -10.45
C PHE A 119 -2.59 0.42 -10.08
N SER A 120 -3.17 -0.32 -11.04
CA SER A 120 -3.66 -1.69 -10.82
C SER A 120 -2.56 -2.63 -10.34
N TRP A 121 -2.74 -3.22 -9.18
CA TRP A 121 -1.85 -4.24 -8.63
C TRP A 121 -1.78 -5.48 -9.51
N THR A 122 -2.93 -5.94 -9.99
CA THR A 122 -3.06 -7.17 -10.77
C THR A 122 -2.30 -7.11 -12.08
N ALA A 123 -2.36 -5.98 -12.80
CA ALA A 123 -1.66 -5.83 -14.08
C ALA A 123 -0.13 -6.01 -13.94
N ARG A 124 0.47 -5.42 -12.90
CA ARG A 124 1.90 -5.61 -12.65
C ARG A 124 2.22 -7.00 -12.17
N CYS A 125 1.40 -7.56 -11.28
CA CYS A 125 1.60 -8.91 -10.77
C CYS A 125 1.58 -9.94 -11.90
N GLU A 126 0.71 -9.82 -12.87
CA GLU A 126 0.67 -10.69 -14.05
C GLU A 126 1.96 -10.63 -14.87
N ILE A 127 2.40 -9.41 -15.23
CA ILE A 127 3.63 -9.22 -16.01
C ILE A 127 4.85 -9.79 -15.27
N VAL A 128 4.94 -9.53 -13.97
CA VAL A 128 6.05 -10.00 -13.13
C VAL A 128 6.02 -11.52 -12.99
N SER A 129 4.85 -12.11 -12.77
CA SER A 129 4.70 -13.57 -12.67
C SER A 129 5.12 -14.28 -13.96
N GLN A 130 4.78 -13.75 -15.12
CA GLN A 130 5.24 -14.29 -16.42
C GLN A 130 6.78 -14.24 -16.53
N ARG A 131 7.41 -13.16 -16.06
CA ARG A 131 8.88 -13.03 -16.03
C ARG A 131 9.52 -14.03 -15.07
N ILE A 132 8.96 -14.19 -13.88
CA ILE A 132 9.40 -15.20 -12.90
C ILE A 132 9.36 -16.58 -13.52
N CYS A 133 8.24 -16.96 -14.14
CA CYS A 133 8.10 -18.25 -14.82
C CYS A 133 9.14 -18.45 -15.92
N LYS A 134 9.38 -17.42 -16.76
CA LYS A 134 10.42 -17.48 -17.81
C LYS A 134 11.82 -17.68 -17.20
N THR A 135 12.13 -16.97 -16.11
CA THR A 135 13.42 -17.09 -15.41
C THR A 135 13.60 -18.48 -14.81
N ILE A 136 12.58 -19.03 -14.15
CA ILE A 136 12.63 -20.40 -13.60
C ILE A 136 12.81 -21.43 -14.72
N LYS A 137 12.09 -21.30 -15.83
CA LYS A 137 12.26 -22.18 -17.01
C LYS A 137 13.69 -22.10 -17.57
N TYR A 138 14.27 -20.90 -17.64
CA TYR A 138 15.66 -20.71 -18.09
C TYR A 138 16.66 -21.39 -17.15
N ILE A 139 16.53 -21.19 -15.82
CA ILE A 139 17.34 -21.85 -14.80
C ILE A 139 17.30 -23.37 -14.99
N LYS A 140 16.10 -23.94 -15.06
CA LYS A 140 15.90 -25.40 -15.26
C LYS A 140 16.52 -25.91 -16.57
N LYS A 141 16.24 -25.22 -17.69
CA LYS A 141 16.74 -25.62 -19.01
C LYS A 141 18.27 -25.65 -19.07
N ASN A 142 18.92 -24.69 -18.40
CA ASN A 142 20.39 -24.57 -18.40
C ASN A 142 21.04 -25.29 -17.21
N LYS A 143 20.27 -26.05 -16.42
CA LYS A 143 20.74 -26.79 -15.24
C LYS A 143 21.52 -25.90 -14.25
N LEU A 144 21.09 -24.64 -14.11
CA LEU A 144 21.70 -23.70 -13.16
C LEU A 144 21.18 -23.99 -11.76
N ILE A 145 22.04 -23.84 -10.75
CA ILE A 145 21.72 -24.07 -9.35
C ILE A 145 21.06 -22.84 -8.73
N SER A 146 21.53 -21.65 -9.11
CA SER A 146 21.03 -20.40 -8.54
C SER A 146 21.00 -19.27 -9.55
N CYS A 147 20.14 -18.29 -9.27
CA CYS A 147 20.08 -17.01 -9.94
C CYS A 147 20.03 -15.92 -8.89
N THR A 148 20.99 -15.02 -8.91
CA THR A 148 21.11 -13.93 -7.93
C THR A 148 21.29 -12.61 -8.68
N PRO A 149 20.40 -11.64 -8.54
CA PRO A 149 20.64 -10.32 -9.11
C PRO A 149 21.83 -9.65 -8.42
N LYS A 150 22.70 -9.06 -9.22
CA LYS A 150 23.85 -8.31 -8.72
C LYS A 150 23.58 -6.82 -8.91
N TYR A 151 23.75 -6.04 -7.86
CA TYR A 151 23.71 -4.58 -7.95
C TYR A 151 25.07 -4.09 -8.49
N ILE A 152 25.05 -3.27 -9.55
CA ILE A 152 26.26 -2.79 -10.24
C ILE A 152 26.39 -1.25 -10.12
N GLY A 153 25.45 -0.58 -9.47
CA GLY A 153 25.48 0.88 -9.27
C GLY A 153 26.20 1.30 -7.98
N GLU A 154 26.50 2.58 -7.88
CA GLU A 154 26.88 3.22 -6.62
C GLU A 154 25.65 3.30 -5.70
N LYS A 155 25.86 3.13 -4.38
CA LYS A 155 24.80 3.26 -3.37
C LYS A 155 24.51 4.72 -3.06
#